data_9128b052ee01e127818e1db6d1849279
#
_entry.id   9128b052ee01e127818e1db6d1849279
#
_cell.length_a   1.000
_cell.length_b   1.000
_cell.length_c   1.000
_cell.angle_alpha   90.00
_cell.angle_beta   90.00
_cell.angle_gamma   90.00
#
_symmetry.space_group_name_H-M   'P 1'
#
loop_
_entity.id
_entity.type
_entity.pdbx_description
1 polymer ?
#
loop_
_entity_poly.entity_id
_entity_poly.type
_entity_poly.pdbx_seq_one_letter_code
_entity_poly.pdbx_strand_id
1 'polypeptide(L)'
;MENPKPGRLCRSPGISAYCDGKENTPMKLVYLDNAATTPCCPQALAAVNKALDGPCGNPSSHYSVGYEAKQLVDTGRAQVAKALNADPGEIFFTGCGSEADNWAVKGTAFKLAAQGKKHLITSAFEHHAILHSMAMLERIGFEVSYIKPDSEGYIHPEDVEAAIRPDTALISIMMANNEIGTIQPIKELAAVAHAHKIWFHTDAVQAVGAIPVDVKELGVDMLSLSGHKFNAPKGIGAMYIRKGISPWNFLDGGGQESRRRAGTENVAGIAAIGAALEAATQNLPARMEHEQKLRDYVIDRVLKNIPQARLNGGRDKRLPGNANISFPGLEGETILLDLDMHGICASTGSACNSDSLDPSHVLLSIGLPEEIGHGSMRFTFGPQNTMQEAEYLCDTLEEIIPRRRAMSCMWLQSEGKARVFSLKGEKQ
;
A
#
# COMPACT_ATOMS: atom_id res chain seq x y z
N MET A 1 6.91 52.00 25.06
CA MET A 1 6.07 50.91 24.48
C MET A 1 6.98 49.78 24.13
N GLU A 2 7.04 48.81 25.03
CA GLU A 2 7.92 47.64 24.85
C GLU A 2 7.29 46.62 23.88
N ASN A 3 8.09 46.13 22.93
CA ASN A 3 7.71 45.05 22.00
C ASN A 3 7.49 43.77 22.79
N PRO A 4 6.40 43.03 22.54
CA PRO A 4 6.21 41.71 23.13
C PRO A 4 7.21 40.68 22.55
N LYS A 5 7.89 39.95 23.42
CA LYS A 5 8.76 38.83 23.07
C LYS A 5 7.97 37.73 22.34
N PRO A 6 8.56 37.04 21.33
CA PRO A 6 7.88 35.96 20.64
C PRO A 6 7.57 34.82 21.62
N GLY A 7 6.26 34.49 21.68
CA GLY A 7 5.76 33.43 22.53
C GLY A 7 6.36 32.05 22.16
N ARG A 8 6.72 31.29 23.17
CA ARG A 8 7.09 29.87 23.04
C ARG A 8 5.90 29.13 22.42
N LEU A 9 6.11 28.53 21.25
CA LEU A 9 5.20 27.54 20.71
C LEU A 9 4.91 26.45 21.76
N CYS A 10 3.66 26.33 22.18
CA CYS A 10 3.18 25.23 22.99
C CYS A 10 3.49 23.93 22.25
N ARG A 11 4.33 23.10 22.84
CA ARG A 11 4.40 21.68 22.47
C ARG A 11 3.05 21.08 22.80
N SER A 12 2.39 20.49 21.80
CA SER A 12 1.15 19.77 21.98
C SER A 12 1.33 18.67 23.03
N PRO A 13 0.49 18.60 24.07
CA PRO A 13 0.49 17.47 24.99
C PRO A 13 -0.32 16.36 24.35
N GLY A 14 0.29 15.24 23.99
CA GLY A 14 -0.52 14.12 23.50
C GLY A 14 0.23 12.99 22.83
N ILE A 15 1.35 12.56 23.40
CA ILE A 15 1.73 11.17 23.39
C ILE A 15 2.03 10.86 24.85
N SER A 16 1.11 10.16 25.52
CA SER A 16 1.32 9.56 26.82
C SER A 16 2.58 8.71 26.72
N ALA A 17 3.66 9.12 27.37
CA ALA A 17 4.84 8.31 27.51
C ALA A 17 4.43 7.05 28.30
N TYR A 18 4.45 5.91 27.68
CA TYR A 18 4.42 4.63 28.38
C TYR A 18 5.68 4.58 29.22
N CYS A 19 5.54 4.60 30.53
CA CYS A 19 6.64 4.43 31.47
C CYS A 19 6.70 2.96 31.86
N ASP A 20 7.79 2.30 31.58
CA ASP A 20 8.15 1.09 32.28
C ASP A 20 8.45 1.48 33.74
N GLY A 21 7.94 0.70 34.69
CA GLY A 21 7.84 1.05 36.12
C GLY A 21 9.17 1.09 36.87
N LYS A 22 10.33 1.24 36.21
CA LYS A 22 11.64 1.22 36.87
C LYS A 22 12.56 2.40 36.59
N GLU A 23 12.39 3.14 35.50
CA GLU A 23 13.07 4.43 35.28
C GLU A 23 12.24 5.27 34.30
N ASN A 24 12.05 6.57 34.55
CA ASN A 24 11.29 7.55 33.77
C ASN A 24 11.95 7.84 32.38
N THR A 25 12.42 6.84 31.68
CA THR A 25 12.95 6.97 30.32
C THR A 25 11.80 6.71 29.35
N PRO A 26 11.43 7.66 28.47
CA PRO A 26 10.39 7.41 27.47
C PRO A 26 10.83 6.26 26.58
N MET A 27 10.02 5.20 26.49
CA MET A 27 10.26 4.10 25.54
C MET A 27 10.37 4.67 24.13
N LYS A 28 11.44 4.31 23.42
CA LYS A 28 11.62 4.71 22.03
C LYS A 28 10.58 3.99 21.18
N LEU A 29 9.70 4.76 20.53
CA LEU A 29 8.72 4.20 19.60
C LEU A 29 9.41 3.59 18.38
N VAL A 30 9.17 2.31 18.12
CA VAL A 30 9.64 1.57 16.93
C VAL A 30 8.46 1.41 15.95
N TYR A 31 8.50 2.15 14.86
CA TYR A 31 7.41 2.16 13.87
C TYR A 31 7.70 1.21 12.71
N LEU A 32 7.00 0.08 12.67
CA LEU A 32 7.13 -1.00 11.67
C LEU A 32 5.83 -1.24 10.90
N ASP A 33 5.05 -0.17 10.67
CA ASP A 33 3.79 -0.25 9.90
C ASP A 33 3.77 0.71 8.70
N ASN A 34 4.91 0.78 7.99
CA ASN A 34 5.07 1.67 6.83
C ASN A 34 4.14 1.32 5.66
N ALA A 35 3.63 0.09 5.57
CA ALA A 35 2.60 -0.27 4.58
C ALA A 35 1.22 0.32 4.90
N ALA A 36 0.91 0.65 6.15
CA ALA A 36 -0.33 1.36 6.50
C ALA A 36 -0.22 2.86 6.16
N THR A 37 0.84 3.52 6.61
CA THR A 37 1.18 4.91 6.27
C THR A 37 2.63 5.18 6.61
N THR A 38 3.22 6.22 6.01
CA THR A 38 4.60 6.63 6.31
C THR A 38 4.64 8.05 6.89
N PRO A 39 5.65 8.41 7.71
CA PRO A 39 5.89 9.79 8.10
C PRO A 39 6.27 10.64 6.88
N CYS A 40 5.88 11.92 6.88
CA CYS A 40 6.29 12.83 5.82
C CYS A 40 7.79 13.05 5.84
N CYS A 41 8.44 13.00 4.66
CA CYS A 41 9.85 13.31 4.54
C CYS A 41 10.09 14.84 4.64
N PRO A 42 11.32 15.29 4.99
CA PRO A 42 11.65 16.71 5.09
C PRO A 42 11.36 17.50 3.80
N GLN A 43 11.57 16.91 2.63
CA GLN A 43 11.32 17.52 1.34
C GLN A 43 9.83 17.78 1.11
N ALA A 44 8.96 16.81 1.46
CA ALA A 44 7.51 16.97 1.40
C ALA A 44 7.02 18.04 2.37
N LEU A 45 7.51 18.05 3.62
CA LEU A 45 7.16 19.08 4.60
C LEU A 45 7.59 20.49 4.15
N ALA A 46 8.78 20.62 3.58
CA ALA A 46 9.26 21.89 3.03
C ALA A 46 8.36 22.37 1.87
N ALA A 47 7.93 21.46 0.99
CA ALA A 47 7.04 21.77 -0.12
C ALA A 47 5.64 22.20 0.38
N VAL A 48 5.08 21.51 1.39
CA VAL A 48 3.81 21.92 2.04
C VAL A 48 3.92 23.34 2.62
N ASN A 49 4.95 23.59 3.44
CA ASN A 49 5.13 24.89 4.09
C ASN A 49 5.28 26.00 3.05
N LYS A 50 6.09 25.78 2.01
CA LYS A 50 6.24 26.74 0.92
C LYS A 50 4.91 27.06 0.22
N ALA A 51 4.05 26.05 0.03
CA ALA A 51 2.77 26.24 -0.63
C ALA A 51 1.74 26.93 0.29
N LEU A 52 1.78 26.71 1.59
CA LEU A 52 0.84 27.29 2.56
C LEU A 52 1.26 28.69 3.02
N ASP A 53 2.56 28.96 3.19
CA ASP A 53 3.12 30.27 3.53
C ASP A 53 3.24 31.19 2.31
N GLY A 54 3.09 30.64 1.11
CA GLY A 54 3.22 31.33 -0.15
C GLY A 54 1.93 31.99 -0.62
N PRO A 55 1.82 32.32 -1.91
CA PRO A 55 0.68 33.03 -2.48
C PRO A 55 -0.60 32.19 -2.40
N CYS A 56 -1.67 32.78 -1.86
CA CYS A 56 -3.01 32.17 -1.77
C CYS A 56 -3.77 32.25 -3.12
N GLY A 57 -3.10 31.84 -4.22
CA GLY A 57 -3.67 31.88 -5.57
C GLY A 57 -4.42 30.61 -5.93
N ASN A 58 -5.55 30.74 -6.64
CA ASN A 58 -6.16 29.61 -7.35
C ASN A 58 -5.38 29.35 -8.64
N PRO A 59 -4.85 28.11 -8.88
CA PRO A 59 -4.07 27.78 -10.09
C PRO A 59 -4.79 28.04 -11.41
N SER A 60 -6.13 28.11 -11.41
CA SER A 60 -6.95 28.42 -12.58
C SER A 60 -7.11 29.92 -12.86
N SER A 61 -6.60 30.81 -11.97
CA SER A 61 -6.76 32.26 -12.11
C SER A 61 -5.65 32.90 -12.92
N HIS A 62 -6.02 33.89 -13.75
CA HIS A 62 -5.11 34.60 -14.68
C HIS A 62 -4.47 35.87 -14.07
N TYR A 63 -3.94 35.74 -12.85
CA TYR A 63 -3.21 36.84 -12.17
C TYR A 63 -1.97 36.23 -11.47
N SER A 64 -1.04 37.11 -11.04
CA SER A 64 0.31 36.71 -10.59
C SER A 64 0.31 35.57 -9.55
N VAL A 65 -0.46 35.71 -8.46
CA VAL A 65 -0.50 34.67 -7.40
C VAL A 65 -1.16 33.37 -7.87
N GLY A 66 -2.05 33.42 -8.88
CA GLY A 66 -2.60 32.24 -9.53
C GLY A 66 -1.54 31.50 -10.36
N TYR A 67 -0.71 32.23 -11.10
CA TYR A 67 0.41 31.66 -11.84
C TYR A 67 1.47 31.03 -10.93
N GLU A 68 1.76 31.65 -9.78
CA GLU A 68 2.69 31.08 -8.79
C GLU A 68 2.16 29.75 -8.22
N ALA A 69 0.88 29.71 -7.85
CA ALA A 69 0.24 28.46 -7.42
C ALA A 69 0.27 27.38 -8.53
N LYS A 70 0.00 27.80 -9.78
CA LYS A 70 0.08 26.91 -10.95
C LYS A 70 1.49 26.35 -11.15
N GLN A 71 2.54 27.16 -10.95
CA GLN A 71 3.93 26.68 -11.04
C GLN A 71 4.24 25.57 -10.02
N LEU A 72 3.69 25.64 -8.80
CA LEU A 72 3.84 24.59 -7.80
C LEU A 72 3.16 23.28 -8.27
N VAL A 73 1.94 23.40 -8.84
CA VAL A 73 1.22 22.25 -9.41
C VAL A 73 1.99 21.65 -10.59
N ASP A 74 2.46 22.45 -11.53
CA ASP A 74 3.18 22.00 -12.72
C ASP A 74 4.53 21.35 -12.33
N THR A 75 5.22 21.89 -11.32
CA THR A 75 6.46 21.30 -10.79
C THR A 75 6.20 19.94 -10.15
N GLY A 76 5.22 19.84 -9.26
CA GLY A 76 4.87 18.56 -8.63
C GLY A 76 4.46 17.50 -9.67
N ARG A 77 3.70 17.90 -10.69
CA ARG A 77 3.32 17.03 -11.82
C ARG A 77 4.53 16.53 -12.62
N ALA A 78 5.46 17.42 -12.93
CA ALA A 78 6.69 17.07 -13.64
C ALA A 78 7.56 16.10 -12.83
N GLN A 79 7.64 16.28 -11.50
CA GLN A 79 8.39 15.38 -10.61
C GLN A 79 7.76 13.98 -10.58
N VAL A 80 6.44 13.88 -10.43
CA VAL A 80 5.73 12.58 -10.49
C VAL A 80 5.92 11.91 -11.85
N ALA A 81 5.73 12.65 -12.93
CA ALA A 81 5.90 12.14 -14.30
C ALA A 81 7.32 11.61 -14.52
N LYS A 82 8.35 12.37 -14.12
CA LYS A 82 9.75 11.97 -14.23
C LYS A 82 10.04 10.67 -13.46
N ALA A 83 9.52 10.55 -12.24
CA ALA A 83 9.74 9.37 -11.41
C ALA A 83 9.13 8.08 -12.00
N LEU A 84 8.05 8.21 -12.79
CA LEU A 84 7.35 7.11 -13.45
C LEU A 84 7.78 6.90 -14.92
N ASN A 85 8.70 7.72 -15.46
CA ASN A 85 9.02 7.79 -16.89
C ASN A 85 7.78 8.08 -17.78
N ALA A 86 6.84 8.89 -17.27
CA ALA A 86 5.64 9.35 -17.96
C ALA A 86 5.79 10.75 -18.53
N ASP A 87 4.87 11.15 -19.41
CA ASP A 87 4.72 12.55 -19.79
C ASP A 87 3.86 13.29 -18.74
N PRO A 88 4.16 14.58 -18.42
CA PRO A 88 3.35 15.33 -17.43
C PRO A 88 1.84 15.36 -17.75
N GLY A 89 1.46 15.35 -19.03
CA GLY A 89 0.06 15.31 -19.47
C GLY A 89 -0.65 13.97 -19.25
N GLU A 90 0.05 12.95 -18.77
CA GLU A 90 -0.50 11.63 -18.43
C GLU A 90 -0.72 11.46 -16.92
N ILE A 91 -0.35 12.45 -16.10
CA ILE A 91 -0.51 12.44 -14.64
C ILE A 91 -1.72 13.27 -14.24
N PHE A 92 -2.62 12.69 -13.44
CA PHE A 92 -3.82 13.33 -12.93
C PHE A 92 -3.88 13.17 -11.41
N PHE A 93 -4.02 14.27 -10.66
CA PHE A 93 -4.05 14.21 -9.21
C PHE A 93 -5.42 13.84 -8.68
N THR A 94 -5.42 13.03 -7.63
CA THR A 94 -6.60 12.55 -6.89
C THR A 94 -6.43 12.80 -5.40
N GLY A 95 -7.49 12.65 -4.62
CA GLY A 95 -7.42 12.79 -3.16
C GLY A 95 -6.71 11.62 -2.48
N CYS A 96 -6.64 10.44 -3.11
CA CYS A 96 -6.00 9.23 -2.57
C CYS A 96 -5.89 8.13 -3.65
N GLY A 97 -5.20 7.03 -3.34
CA GLY A 97 -5.14 5.86 -4.20
C GLY A 97 -6.51 5.24 -4.49
N SER A 98 -7.38 5.15 -3.47
CA SER A 98 -8.73 4.60 -3.65
C SER A 98 -9.58 5.41 -4.64
N GLU A 99 -9.42 6.74 -4.72
CA GLU A 99 -10.07 7.55 -5.75
C GLU A 99 -9.53 7.20 -7.13
N ALA A 100 -8.21 7.04 -7.27
CA ALA A 100 -7.57 6.65 -8.52
C ALA A 100 -8.03 5.26 -8.99
N ASP A 101 -8.06 4.27 -8.10
CA ASP A 101 -8.55 2.91 -8.38
C ASP A 101 -10.02 2.90 -8.83
N ASN A 102 -10.88 3.60 -8.10
CA ASN A 102 -12.29 3.73 -8.47
C ASN A 102 -12.46 4.39 -9.83
N TRP A 103 -11.66 5.41 -10.13
CA TRP A 103 -11.68 6.08 -11.42
C TRP A 103 -11.24 5.14 -12.55
N ALA A 104 -10.13 4.42 -12.38
CA ALA A 104 -9.64 3.45 -13.35
C ALA A 104 -10.69 2.38 -13.65
N VAL A 105 -11.22 1.74 -12.61
CA VAL A 105 -12.16 0.62 -12.72
C VAL A 105 -13.53 1.09 -13.26
N LYS A 106 -14.19 2.01 -12.55
CA LYS A 106 -15.55 2.45 -12.89
C LYS A 106 -15.56 3.29 -14.15
N GLY A 107 -14.60 4.19 -14.33
CA GLY A 107 -14.48 5.03 -15.51
C GLY A 107 -14.28 4.21 -16.79
N THR A 108 -13.49 3.13 -16.71
CA THR A 108 -13.30 2.19 -17.83
C THR A 108 -14.56 1.36 -18.08
N ALA A 109 -15.12 0.78 -17.03
CA ALA A 109 -16.33 -0.05 -17.14
C ALA A 109 -17.48 0.72 -17.82
N PHE A 110 -17.79 1.91 -17.32
CA PHE A 110 -18.87 2.73 -17.91
C PHE A 110 -18.56 3.19 -19.33
N LYS A 111 -17.30 3.55 -19.62
CA LYS A 111 -16.88 3.95 -20.96
C LYS A 111 -17.09 2.86 -21.98
N LEU A 112 -16.69 1.64 -21.66
CA LEU A 112 -16.66 0.52 -22.60
C LEU A 112 -17.97 -0.27 -22.61
N ALA A 113 -18.85 -0.11 -21.62
CA ALA A 113 -20.19 -0.69 -21.61
C ALA A 113 -21.03 -0.28 -22.82
N ALA A 114 -20.87 0.97 -23.32
CA ALA A 114 -21.52 1.46 -24.52
C ALA A 114 -21.09 0.69 -25.79
N GLN A 115 -19.95 -0.03 -25.73
CA GLN A 115 -19.43 -0.89 -26.80
C GLN A 115 -19.76 -2.38 -26.58
N GLY A 116 -20.64 -2.69 -25.60
CA GLY A 116 -21.01 -4.06 -25.25
C GLY A 116 -19.98 -4.79 -24.35
N LYS A 117 -18.93 -4.10 -23.88
CA LYS A 117 -17.92 -4.71 -23.03
C LYS A 117 -18.33 -4.57 -21.56
N LYS A 118 -18.71 -5.67 -20.93
CA LYS A 118 -19.21 -5.71 -19.55
C LYS A 118 -18.49 -6.69 -18.63
N HIS A 119 -17.42 -7.30 -19.10
CA HIS A 119 -16.60 -8.21 -18.30
C HIS A 119 -15.31 -7.52 -17.85
N LEU A 120 -14.92 -7.76 -16.59
CA LEU A 120 -13.68 -7.28 -16.00
C LEU A 120 -12.91 -8.44 -15.37
N ILE A 121 -11.60 -8.33 -15.34
CA ILE A 121 -10.73 -9.31 -14.70
C ILE A 121 -9.93 -8.61 -13.62
N THR A 122 -9.85 -9.22 -12.43
CA THR A 122 -9.03 -8.74 -11.32
C THR A 122 -8.49 -9.92 -10.52
N SER A 123 -7.59 -9.67 -9.56
CA SER A 123 -7.14 -10.74 -8.66
C SER A 123 -8.03 -10.85 -7.40
N ALA A 124 -8.06 -12.04 -6.79
CA ALA A 124 -8.86 -12.28 -5.60
C ALA A 124 -8.29 -11.64 -4.32
N PHE A 125 -7.08 -11.08 -4.37
CA PHE A 125 -6.36 -10.53 -3.21
C PHE A 125 -6.00 -9.05 -3.33
N GLU A 126 -6.74 -8.32 -4.18
CA GLU A 126 -6.61 -6.88 -4.36
C GLU A 126 -6.93 -6.10 -3.09
N HIS A 127 -6.52 -4.82 -3.06
CA HIS A 127 -7.01 -3.88 -2.06
C HIS A 127 -8.53 -3.69 -2.19
N HIS A 128 -9.21 -3.45 -1.06
CA HIS A 128 -10.67 -3.27 -1.03
C HIS A 128 -11.18 -2.15 -1.97
N ALA A 129 -10.35 -1.16 -2.31
CA ALA A 129 -10.71 -0.13 -3.29
C ALA A 129 -11.03 -0.72 -4.68
N ILE A 130 -10.33 -1.79 -5.06
CA ILE A 130 -10.60 -2.55 -6.29
C ILE A 130 -11.76 -3.53 -6.06
N LEU A 131 -11.67 -4.40 -5.04
CA LEU A 131 -12.69 -5.44 -4.81
C LEU A 131 -14.09 -4.87 -4.62
N HIS A 132 -14.25 -3.82 -3.81
CA HIS A 132 -15.56 -3.19 -3.60
C HIS A 132 -16.06 -2.42 -4.84
N SER A 133 -15.14 -1.90 -5.67
CA SER A 133 -15.51 -1.30 -6.96
C SER A 133 -15.99 -2.35 -7.93
N MET A 134 -15.37 -3.52 -8.00
CA MET A 134 -15.80 -4.66 -8.79
C MET A 134 -17.17 -5.18 -8.33
N ALA A 135 -17.33 -5.42 -7.02
CA ALA A 135 -18.60 -5.86 -6.43
C ALA A 135 -19.76 -4.87 -6.66
N MET A 136 -19.46 -3.55 -6.69
CA MET A 136 -20.46 -2.55 -7.06
C MET A 136 -20.88 -2.67 -8.52
N LEU A 137 -19.93 -2.91 -9.42
CA LEU A 137 -20.21 -3.09 -10.84
C LEU A 137 -21.03 -4.36 -11.11
N GLU A 138 -20.76 -5.47 -10.39
CA GLU A 138 -21.56 -6.69 -10.47
C GLU A 138 -23.04 -6.43 -10.15
N ARG A 139 -23.33 -5.62 -9.11
CA ARG A 139 -24.70 -5.25 -8.72
C ARG A 139 -25.47 -4.52 -9.81
N ILE A 140 -24.78 -3.89 -10.76
CA ILE A 140 -25.39 -3.15 -11.87
C ILE A 140 -25.23 -3.85 -13.23
N GLY A 141 -24.90 -5.15 -13.22
CA GLY A 141 -24.95 -6.03 -14.38
C GLY A 141 -23.65 -6.13 -15.19
N PHE A 142 -22.50 -5.86 -14.57
CA PHE A 142 -21.19 -6.29 -15.07
C PHE A 142 -20.86 -7.69 -14.54
N GLU A 143 -19.93 -8.36 -15.19
CA GLU A 143 -19.39 -9.63 -14.74
C GLU A 143 -17.92 -9.48 -14.40
N VAL A 144 -17.44 -10.16 -13.34
CA VAL A 144 -16.06 -10.07 -12.88
C VAL A 144 -15.46 -11.45 -12.70
N SER A 145 -14.28 -11.68 -13.30
CA SER A 145 -13.45 -12.85 -13.04
C SER A 145 -12.38 -12.49 -12.01
N TYR A 146 -12.37 -13.21 -10.88
CA TYR A 146 -11.39 -13.05 -9.81
C TYR A 146 -10.32 -14.14 -9.93
N ILE A 147 -9.13 -13.79 -10.38
CA ILE A 147 -8.00 -14.72 -10.54
C ILE A 147 -7.39 -15.01 -9.15
N LYS A 148 -7.26 -16.29 -8.81
CA LYS A 148 -6.62 -16.70 -7.57
C LYS A 148 -5.10 -16.71 -7.74
N PRO A 149 -4.36 -16.14 -6.77
CA PRO A 149 -2.91 -16.30 -6.74
C PRO A 149 -2.52 -17.73 -6.36
N ASP A 150 -1.27 -18.09 -6.64
CA ASP A 150 -0.66 -19.30 -6.08
C ASP A 150 -0.34 -19.12 -4.57
N SER A 151 0.26 -20.14 -3.96
CA SER A 151 0.61 -20.15 -2.52
C SER A 151 1.68 -19.12 -2.13
N GLU A 152 2.42 -18.56 -3.09
CA GLU A 152 3.38 -17.48 -2.90
C GLU A 152 2.75 -16.09 -3.17
N GLY A 153 1.48 -16.06 -3.58
CA GLY A 153 0.76 -14.83 -3.90
C GLY A 153 1.07 -14.31 -5.31
N TYR A 154 1.43 -15.17 -6.26
CA TYR A 154 1.76 -14.79 -7.63
C TYR A 154 0.59 -15.07 -8.58
N ILE A 155 0.26 -14.10 -9.43
CA ILE A 155 -0.73 -14.24 -10.51
C ILE A 155 -0.01 -14.65 -11.79
N HIS A 156 -0.37 -15.79 -12.32
CA HIS A 156 0.20 -16.29 -13.56
C HIS A 156 -0.48 -15.67 -14.78
N PRO A 157 0.28 -15.15 -15.77
CA PRO A 157 -0.28 -14.57 -16.99
C PRO A 157 -1.23 -15.51 -17.75
N GLU A 158 -0.96 -16.82 -17.71
CA GLU A 158 -1.76 -17.87 -18.35
C GLU A 158 -3.18 -17.95 -17.76
N ASP A 159 -3.32 -17.76 -16.44
CA ASP A 159 -4.62 -17.79 -15.77
C ASP A 159 -5.45 -16.56 -16.14
N VAL A 160 -4.78 -15.40 -16.28
CA VAL A 160 -5.43 -14.17 -16.76
C VAL A 160 -5.87 -14.32 -18.20
N GLU A 161 -5.01 -14.86 -19.08
CA GLU A 161 -5.33 -15.10 -20.49
C GLU A 161 -6.52 -16.04 -20.65
N ALA A 162 -6.57 -17.12 -19.87
CA ALA A 162 -7.67 -18.10 -19.89
C ALA A 162 -9.03 -17.49 -19.46
N ALA A 163 -9.01 -16.42 -18.65
CA ALA A 163 -10.22 -15.73 -18.22
C ALA A 163 -10.73 -14.68 -19.23
N ILE A 164 -9.96 -14.36 -20.28
CA ILE A 164 -10.32 -13.34 -21.26
C ILE A 164 -11.54 -13.78 -22.09
N ARG A 165 -12.47 -12.85 -22.28
CA ARG A 165 -13.68 -13.02 -23.07
C ARG A 165 -13.78 -11.94 -24.15
N PRO A 166 -14.61 -12.12 -25.20
CA PRO A 166 -14.79 -11.09 -26.23
C PRO A 166 -15.31 -9.75 -25.68
N ASP A 167 -16.06 -9.78 -24.59
CA ASP A 167 -16.63 -8.62 -23.91
C ASP A 167 -15.78 -8.10 -22.73
N THR A 168 -14.53 -8.58 -22.57
CA THR A 168 -13.63 -8.07 -21.54
C THR A 168 -13.24 -6.61 -21.81
N ALA A 169 -13.47 -5.75 -20.84
CA ALA A 169 -13.21 -4.31 -20.86
C ALA A 169 -11.88 -3.91 -20.22
N LEU A 170 -11.54 -4.52 -19.09
CA LEU A 170 -10.41 -4.14 -18.25
C LEU A 170 -9.82 -5.37 -17.58
N ILE A 171 -8.50 -5.38 -17.48
CA ILE A 171 -7.75 -6.22 -16.55
C ILE A 171 -7.12 -5.29 -15.52
N SER A 172 -7.35 -5.53 -14.22
CA SER A 172 -6.83 -4.73 -13.12
C SER A 172 -6.15 -5.64 -12.10
N ILE A 173 -4.82 -5.61 -12.04
CA ILE A 173 -4.01 -6.42 -11.12
C ILE A 173 -3.04 -5.51 -10.38
N MET A 174 -3.03 -5.59 -9.05
CA MET A 174 -2.12 -4.79 -8.22
C MET A 174 -0.66 -5.14 -8.49
N MET A 175 0.22 -4.14 -8.43
CA MET A 175 1.65 -4.33 -8.72
C MET A 175 2.39 -5.05 -7.59
N ALA A 176 1.99 -4.78 -6.34
CA ALA A 176 2.54 -5.47 -5.18
C ALA A 176 1.49 -5.53 -4.08
N ASN A 177 1.36 -6.68 -3.43
CA ASN A 177 0.36 -6.85 -2.39
C ASN A 177 0.79 -6.15 -1.09
N ASN A 178 -0.14 -5.41 -0.50
CA ASN A 178 0.08 -4.59 0.70
C ASN A 178 0.25 -5.39 2.00
N GLU A 179 -0.18 -6.67 2.01
CA GLU A 179 -0.09 -7.52 3.19
C GLU A 179 1.12 -8.45 3.11
N ILE A 180 1.19 -9.30 2.09
CA ILE A 180 2.24 -10.30 1.93
C ILE A 180 3.46 -9.80 1.15
N GLY A 181 3.38 -8.63 0.53
CA GLY A 181 4.49 -7.99 -0.17
C GLY A 181 4.83 -8.56 -1.55
N THR A 182 4.18 -9.63 -2.02
CA THR A 182 4.49 -10.27 -3.31
C THR A 182 4.31 -9.31 -4.48
N ILE A 183 5.34 -9.21 -5.34
CA ILE A 183 5.38 -8.36 -6.53
C ILE A 183 4.89 -9.17 -7.74
N GLN A 184 3.98 -8.58 -8.54
CA GLN A 184 3.33 -9.22 -9.68
C GLN A 184 4.09 -8.97 -10.99
N PRO A 185 3.95 -9.86 -11.99
CA PRO A 185 4.57 -9.76 -13.32
C PRO A 185 3.78 -8.79 -14.21
N ILE A 186 3.75 -7.50 -13.84
CA ILE A 186 2.89 -6.51 -14.49
C ILE A 186 3.17 -6.36 -15.99
N LYS A 187 4.44 -6.44 -16.40
CA LYS A 187 4.83 -6.33 -17.81
C LYS A 187 4.24 -7.45 -18.66
N GLU A 188 4.32 -8.67 -18.17
CA GLU A 188 3.77 -9.86 -18.84
C GLU A 188 2.24 -9.81 -18.86
N LEU A 189 1.61 -9.42 -17.76
CA LEU A 189 0.16 -9.27 -17.66
C LEU A 189 -0.38 -8.16 -18.58
N ALA A 190 0.31 -7.03 -18.67
CA ALA A 190 -0.03 -5.95 -19.59
C ALA A 190 0.12 -6.40 -21.06
N ALA A 191 1.15 -7.20 -21.37
CA ALA A 191 1.34 -7.75 -22.70
C ALA A 191 0.19 -8.69 -23.11
N VAL A 192 -0.29 -9.54 -22.20
CA VAL A 192 -1.49 -10.38 -22.40
C VAL A 192 -2.71 -9.52 -22.69
N ALA A 193 -2.99 -8.49 -21.88
CA ALA A 193 -4.10 -7.57 -22.11
C ALA A 193 -4.05 -6.90 -23.50
N HIS A 194 -2.88 -6.41 -23.89
CA HIS A 194 -2.69 -5.71 -25.14
C HIS A 194 -2.81 -6.64 -26.37
N ALA A 195 -2.39 -7.90 -26.27
CA ALA A 195 -2.58 -8.90 -27.34
C ALA A 195 -4.08 -9.06 -27.68
N HIS A 196 -4.96 -8.87 -26.69
CA HIS A 196 -6.42 -8.92 -26.82
C HIS A 196 -7.10 -7.54 -26.93
N LYS A 197 -6.33 -6.44 -27.04
CA LYS A 197 -6.84 -5.04 -27.14
C LYS A 197 -7.70 -4.65 -25.93
N ILE A 198 -7.33 -5.13 -24.74
CA ILE A 198 -7.97 -4.83 -23.45
C ILE A 198 -7.10 -3.81 -22.71
N TRP A 199 -7.74 -2.85 -22.04
CA TRP A 199 -7.01 -1.90 -21.19
C TRP A 199 -6.51 -2.58 -19.93
N PHE A 200 -5.29 -2.19 -19.52
CA PHE A 200 -4.64 -2.72 -18.32
C PHE A 200 -4.42 -1.63 -17.28
N HIS A 201 -4.91 -1.87 -16.07
CA HIS A 201 -4.71 -1.05 -14.90
C HIS A 201 -3.90 -1.81 -13.84
N THR A 202 -3.06 -1.09 -13.11
CA THR A 202 -2.39 -1.61 -11.93
C THR A 202 -2.53 -0.66 -10.74
N ASP A 203 -2.98 -1.18 -9.58
CA ASP A 203 -2.78 -0.52 -8.29
C ASP A 203 -1.32 -0.65 -7.90
N ALA A 204 -0.56 0.44 -8.02
CA ALA A 204 0.86 0.52 -7.67
C ALA A 204 1.10 1.27 -6.35
N VAL A 205 0.08 1.42 -5.52
CA VAL A 205 0.14 2.18 -4.26
C VAL A 205 1.26 1.70 -3.35
N GLN A 206 1.53 0.40 -3.29
CA GLN A 206 2.61 -0.17 -2.49
C GLN A 206 3.97 -0.23 -3.22
N ALA A 207 3.97 -0.08 -4.53
CA ALA A 207 5.15 -0.23 -5.37
C ALA A 207 5.88 1.09 -5.63
N VAL A 208 5.12 2.15 -5.94
CA VAL A 208 5.68 3.48 -6.24
C VAL A 208 6.48 4.02 -5.06
N GLY A 209 7.74 4.39 -5.33
CA GLY A 209 8.68 4.85 -4.31
C GLY A 209 9.31 3.74 -3.45
N ALA A 210 8.89 2.47 -3.60
CA ALA A 210 9.46 1.31 -2.91
C ALA A 210 10.32 0.42 -3.84
N ILE A 211 9.92 0.31 -5.12
CA ILE A 211 10.63 -0.41 -6.18
C ILE A 211 10.65 0.44 -7.47
N PRO A 212 11.50 0.13 -8.46
CA PRO A 212 11.48 0.81 -9.76
C PRO A 212 10.13 0.65 -10.45
N VAL A 213 9.56 1.76 -10.92
CA VAL A 213 8.30 1.79 -11.67
C VAL A 213 8.50 2.65 -12.91
N ASP A 214 8.55 2.02 -14.08
CA ASP A 214 8.63 2.66 -15.39
C ASP A 214 7.39 2.27 -16.19
N VAL A 215 6.46 3.21 -16.37
CA VAL A 215 5.16 2.93 -17.03
C VAL A 215 5.31 2.55 -18.49
N LYS A 216 6.37 3.01 -19.16
CA LYS A 216 6.65 2.67 -20.56
C LYS A 216 7.20 1.26 -20.69
N GLU A 217 8.10 0.87 -19.79
CA GLU A 217 8.63 -0.48 -19.74
C GLU A 217 7.56 -1.50 -19.33
N LEU A 218 6.74 -1.18 -18.34
CA LEU A 218 5.64 -2.02 -17.86
C LEU A 218 4.52 -2.15 -18.91
N GLY A 219 4.35 -1.14 -19.76
CA GLY A 219 3.31 -1.13 -20.79
C GLY A 219 1.89 -0.96 -20.24
N VAL A 220 1.73 -0.42 -19.04
CA VAL A 220 0.41 -0.22 -18.42
C VAL A 220 -0.36 0.93 -19.08
N ASP A 221 -1.69 0.85 -19.10
CA ASP A 221 -2.56 1.91 -19.61
C ASP A 221 -2.94 2.90 -18.50
N MET A 222 -3.08 2.40 -17.28
CA MET A 222 -3.42 3.18 -16.09
C MET A 222 -2.68 2.64 -14.88
N LEU A 223 -2.29 3.55 -13.97
CA LEU A 223 -1.62 3.20 -12.73
C LEU A 223 -2.09 4.13 -11.61
N SER A 224 -2.47 3.55 -10.47
CA SER A 224 -2.85 4.28 -9.25
C SER A 224 -1.71 4.36 -8.27
N LEU A 225 -1.56 5.53 -7.61
CA LEU A 225 -0.59 5.73 -6.53
C LEU A 225 -1.15 6.62 -5.41
N SER A 226 -0.57 6.51 -4.21
CA SER A 226 -0.98 7.29 -3.03
C SER A 226 0.23 7.83 -2.27
N GLY A 227 0.26 9.15 -2.08
CA GLY A 227 1.44 9.84 -1.56
C GLY A 227 1.90 9.38 -0.18
N HIS A 228 0.97 9.07 0.71
CA HIS A 228 1.30 8.67 2.08
C HIS A 228 2.01 7.30 2.20
N LYS A 229 2.17 6.56 1.11
CA LYS A 229 2.93 5.30 1.09
C LYS A 229 4.42 5.51 0.78
N PHE A 230 4.79 6.67 0.26
CA PHE A 230 6.18 7.04 -0.03
C PHE A 230 6.57 8.41 0.56
N ASN A 231 6.16 8.63 1.80
CA ASN A 231 6.58 9.77 2.64
C ASN A 231 6.03 11.14 2.21
N ALA A 232 4.90 11.20 1.48
CA ALA A 232 4.10 12.42 1.28
C ALA A 232 2.95 12.49 2.31
N PRO A 233 2.25 13.64 2.40
CA PRO A 233 1.06 13.77 3.24
C PRO A 233 -0.07 12.81 2.82
N LYS A 234 -0.95 12.50 3.78
CA LYS A 234 -2.26 11.90 3.50
C LYS A 234 -3.14 12.90 2.73
N GLY A 235 -4.14 12.40 1.99
CA GLY A 235 -5.08 13.27 1.27
C GLY A 235 -4.59 13.73 -0.11
N ILE A 236 -3.59 13.06 -0.67
CA ILE A 236 -3.09 13.24 -2.05
C ILE A 236 -2.71 11.91 -2.67
N GLY A 237 -3.14 11.68 -3.89
CA GLY A 237 -2.77 10.58 -4.76
C GLY A 237 -2.65 11.06 -6.21
N ALA A 238 -2.36 10.15 -7.10
CA ALA A 238 -2.39 10.43 -8.53
C ALA A 238 -2.76 9.17 -9.33
N MET A 239 -3.23 9.40 -10.54
CA MET A 239 -3.46 8.39 -11.55
C MET A 239 -2.64 8.72 -12.79
N TYR A 240 -1.84 7.77 -13.25
CA TYR A 240 -1.27 7.78 -14.58
C TYR A 240 -2.30 7.26 -15.57
N ILE A 241 -2.50 7.95 -16.68
CA ILE A 241 -3.35 7.51 -17.80
C ILE A 241 -2.55 7.70 -19.08
N ARG A 242 -2.21 6.60 -19.75
CA ARG A 242 -1.48 6.60 -21.00
C ARG A 242 -2.21 7.43 -22.06
N LYS A 243 -1.46 8.20 -22.83
CA LYS A 243 -2.00 8.97 -23.96
C LYS A 243 -2.80 8.04 -24.91
N GLY A 244 -4.02 8.45 -25.25
CA GLY A 244 -4.95 7.66 -26.07
C GLY A 244 -5.96 6.84 -25.27
N ILE A 245 -5.74 6.63 -23.97
CA ILE A 245 -6.69 6.02 -23.04
C ILE A 245 -7.54 7.12 -22.40
N SER A 246 -8.85 6.89 -22.33
CA SER A 246 -9.78 7.90 -21.81
C SER A 246 -10.96 7.24 -21.08
N PRO A 247 -10.77 6.79 -19.83
CA PRO A 247 -11.89 6.37 -18.99
C PRO A 247 -12.87 7.55 -18.80
N TRP A 248 -14.12 7.30 -18.47
CA TRP A 248 -15.04 8.36 -18.07
C TRP A 248 -14.54 9.04 -16.81
N ASN A 249 -14.82 10.33 -16.68
CA ASN A 249 -14.49 11.07 -15.48
C ASN A 249 -15.21 10.46 -14.28
N PHE A 250 -14.49 10.35 -13.16
CA PHE A 250 -15.08 9.87 -11.92
C PHE A 250 -15.71 11.02 -11.12
N LEU A 251 -15.16 12.22 -11.25
CA LEU A 251 -15.63 13.42 -10.57
C LEU A 251 -15.88 14.52 -11.59
N ASP A 252 -17.16 14.85 -11.80
CA ASP A 252 -17.60 15.88 -12.73
C ASP A 252 -17.64 17.27 -12.07
N GLY A 253 -17.40 18.34 -12.86
CA GLY A 253 -17.43 19.72 -12.39
C GLY A 253 -16.59 20.67 -13.22
N GLY A 254 -15.70 21.44 -12.59
CA GLY A 254 -14.83 22.40 -13.27
C GLY A 254 -13.75 21.77 -14.15
N GLY A 255 -12.98 22.61 -14.85
CA GLY A 255 -12.00 22.17 -15.85
C GLY A 255 -10.63 21.75 -15.34
N GLN A 256 -10.48 21.55 -14.03
CA GLN A 256 -9.22 21.12 -13.42
C GLN A 256 -8.76 19.77 -13.98
N GLU A 257 -7.50 19.45 -13.78
CA GLU A 257 -6.88 18.21 -14.29
C GLU A 257 -7.25 17.94 -15.76
N SER A 258 -7.16 18.95 -16.60
CA SER A 258 -7.47 18.89 -18.03
C SER A 258 -8.92 18.42 -18.33
N ARG A 259 -9.88 18.80 -17.50
CA ARG A 259 -11.30 18.43 -17.53
C ARG A 259 -11.56 16.95 -17.26
N ARG A 260 -10.63 16.25 -16.63
CA ARG A 260 -10.77 14.82 -16.33
C ARG A 260 -11.11 14.55 -14.86
N ARG A 261 -10.73 15.47 -13.97
CA ARG A 261 -11.05 15.37 -12.55
C ARG A 261 -11.27 16.77 -11.98
N ALA A 262 -12.52 17.06 -11.63
CA ALA A 262 -12.93 18.35 -11.12
C ALA A 262 -12.49 18.61 -9.67
N GLY A 263 -12.59 19.85 -9.26
CA GLY A 263 -12.24 20.34 -7.91
C GLY A 263 -10.93 21.12 -7.91
N THR A 264 -10.91 22.24 -7.16
CA THR A 264 -9.71 23.06 -7.02
C THR A 264 -8.53 22.23 -6.57
N GLU A 265 -7.39 22.41 -7.23
CA GLU A 265 -6.18 21.61 -7.01
C GLU A 265 -5.65 21.80 -5.59
N ASN A 266 -5.30 20.68 -4.94
CA ASN A 266 -4.61 20.66 -3.64
C ASN A 266 -3.13 21.04 -3.86
N VAL A 267 -2.86 22.35 -4.02
CA VAL A 267 -1.53 22.86 -4.37
C VAL A 267 -0.45 22.35 -3.42
N ALA A 268 -0.70 22.40 -2.12
CA ALA A 268 0.26 21.93 -1.10
C ALA A 268 0.51 20.40 -1.20
N GLY A 269 -0.57 19.63 -1.35
CA GLY A 269 -0.47 18.18 -1.52
C GLY A 269 0.25 17.79 -2.81
N ILE A 270 -0.02 18.49 -3.91
CA ILE A 270 0.62 18.25 -5.22
C ILE A 270 2.12 18.59 -5.18
N ALA A 271 2.49 19.71 -4.59
CA ALA A 271 3.90 20.06 -4.40
C ALA A 271 4.62 19.01 -3.52
N ALA A 272 3.95 18.56 -2.46
CA ALA A 272 4.51 17.59 -1.53
C ALA A 272 4.65 16.18 -2.11
N ILE A 273 3.65 15.70 -2.88
CA ILE A 273 3.75 14.36 -3.49
C ILE A 273 4.86 14.29 -4.53
N GLY A 274 5.05 15.36 -5.32
CA GLY A 274 6.16 15.47 -6.25
C GLY A 274 7.52 15.43 -5.56
N ALA A 275 7.71 16.27 -4.53
CA ALA A 275 8.94 16.33 -3.76
C ALA A 275 9.25 15.02 -3.02
N ALA A 276 8.22 14.36 -2.45
CA ALA A 276 8.38 13.06 -1.79
C ALA A 276 8.80 11.96 -2.76
N LEU A 277 8.16 11.88 -3.92
CA LEU A 277 8.46 10.85 -4.90
C LEU A 277 9.84 11.03 -5.51
N GLU A 278 10.24 12.27 -5.81
CA GLU A 278 11.60 12.58 -6.26
C GLU A 278 12.63 12.14 -5.19
N ALA A 279 12.40 12.46 -3.92
CA ALA A 279 13.29 12.03 -2.83
C ALA A 279 13.33 10.49 -2.67
N ALA A 280 12.19 9.82 -2.78
CA ALA A 280 12.09 8.36 -2.67
C ALA A 280 12.83 7.63 -3.79
N THR A 281 12.82 8.19 -5.02
CA THR A 281 13.45 7.57 -6.19
C THR A 281 14.92 7.93 -6.37
N GLN A 282 15.39 9.03 -5.78
CA GLN A 282 16.76 9.53 -5.95
C GLN A 282 17.84 8.52 -5.53
N ASN A 283 17.61 7.76 -4.45
CA ASN A 283 18.51 6.73 -3.91
C ASN A 283 17.80 5.39 -3.75
N LEU A 284 16.87 5.06 -4.64
CA LEU A 284 16.02 3.88 -4.53
C LEU A 284 16.79 2.57 -4.35
N PRO A 285 17.89 2.27 -5.09
CA PRO A 285 18.63 1.03 -4.89
C PRO A 285 19.20 0.87 -3.48
N ALA A 286 19.82 1.92 -2.93
CA ALA A 286 20.38 1.88 -1.57
C ALA A 286 19.28 1.77 -0.50
N ARG A 287 18.13 2.41 -0.72
CA ARG A 287 16.94 2.28 0.14
C ARG A 287 16.42 0.84 0.11
N MET A 288 16.27 0.26 -1.08
CA MET A 288 15.82 -1.13 -1.25
C MET A 288 16.76 -2.11 -0.53
N GLU A 289 18.07 -1.96 -0.71
CA GLU A 289 19.08 -2.80 -0.05
C GLU A 289 19.00 -2.69 1.48
N HIS A 290 18.86 -1.48 2.00
CA HIS A 290 18.70 -1.24 3.44
C HIS A 290 17.45 -1.91 4.00
N GLU A 291 16.28 -1.65 3.40
CA GLU A 291 15.00 -2.21 3.84
C GLU A 291 14.99 -3.75 3.72
N GLN A 292 15.57 -4.28 2.64
CA GLN A 292 15.71 -5.72 2.42
C GLN A 292 16.57 -6.38 3.50
N LYS A 293 17.68 -5.76 3.87
CA LYS A 293 18.56 -6.27 4.91
C LYS A 293 17.85 -6.38 6.27
N LEU A 294 17.03 -5.37 6.63
CA LEU A 294 16.25 -5.40 7.87
C LEU A 294 15.18 -6.49 7.82
N ARG A 295 14.44 -6.56 6.71
CA ARG A 295 13.42 -7.58 6.46
C ARG A 295 13.97 -9.00 6.55
N ASP A 296 15.05 -9.27 5.82
CA ASP A 296 15.64 -10.61 5.75
C ASP A 296 16.19 -11.04 7.10
N TYR A 297 16.82 -10.13 7.85
CA TYR A 297 17.26 -10.39 9.23
C TYR A 297 16.09 -10.84 10.12
N VAL A 298 14.97 -10.13 10.08
CA VAL A 298 13.80 -10.47 10.91
C VAL A 298 13.19 -11.80 10.46
N ILE A 299 13.01 -12.02 9.16
CA ILE A 299 12.47 -13.28 8.62
C ILE A 299 13.35 -14.45 9.06
N ASP A 300 14.66 -14.38 8.84
CA ASP A 300 15.58 -15.47 9.14
C ASP A 300 15.62 -15.78 10.64
N ARG A 301 15.70 -14.75 11.48
CA ARG A 301 15.78 -14.92 12.93
C ARG A 301 14.47 -15.48 13.50
N VAL A 302 13.33 -14.95 13.08
CA VAL A 302 12.01 -15.39 13.55
C VAL A 302 11.74 -16.84 13.13
N LEU A 303 11.98 -17.19 11.85
CA LEU A 303 11.75 -18.56 11.37
C LEU A 303 12.69 -19.59 12.01
N LYS A 304 13.89 -19.17 12.40
CA LYS A 304 14.87 -20.05 13.07
C LYS A 304 14.52 -20.27 14.54
N ASN A 305 14.11 -19.21 15.27
CA ASN A 305 14.04 -19.22 16.73
C ASN A 305 12.63 -19.42 17.28
N ILE A 306 11.59 -19.15 16.47
CA ILE A 306 10.19 -19.33 16.88
C ILE A 306 9.62 -20.54 16.14
N PRO A 307 9.41 -21.67 16.84
CA PRO A 307 8.91 -22.90 16.21
C PRO A 307 7.57 -22.66 15.49
N GLN A 308 7.42 -23.25 14.30
CA GLN A 308 6.22 -23.17 13.46
C GLN A 308 5.82 -21.74 13.01
N ALA A 309 6.67 -20.72 13.21
CA ALA A 309 6.49 -19.45 12.51
C ALA A 309 6.60 -19.70 11.00
N ARG A 310 5.75 -19.03 10.21
CA ARG A 310 5.68 -19.19 8.76
C ARG A 310 5.69 -17.84 8.07
N LEU A 311 6.56 -17.68 7.06
CA LEU A 311 6.50 -16.55 6.13
C LEU A 311 5.31 -16.72 5.18
N ASN A 312 4.50 -15.69 5.02
CA ASN A 312 3.39 -15.65 4.06
C ASN A 312 3.83 -14.93 2.78
N GLY A 313 3.48 -15.51 1.62
CA GLY A 313 3.96 -15.07 0.31
C GLY A 313 5.40 -15.51 0.01
N GLY A 314 5.81 -15.37 -1.26
CA GLY A 314 7.15 -15.74 -1.74
C GLY A 314 8.26 -14.91 -1.09
N ARG A 315 9.47 -15.48 -0.99
CA ARG A 315 10.62 -14.78 -0.40
C ARG A 315 11.31 -13.84 -1.39
N ASP A 316 11.46 -14.26 -2.64
CA ASP A 316 12.33 -13.57 -3.60
C ASP A 316 11.63 -12.40 -4.30
N LYS A 317 10.40 -12.58 -4.77
CA LYS A 317 9.60 -11.56 -5.45
C LYS A 317 8.77 -10.77 -4.45
N ARG A 318 9.42 -10.01 -3.57
CA ARG A 318 8.80 -9.32 -2.44
C ARG A 318 9.26 -7.87 -2.33
N LEU A 319 8.36 -6.98 -1.90
CA LEU A 319 8.72 -5.61 -1.52
C LEU A 319 9.87 -5.60 -0.51
N PRO A 320 10.85 -4.70 -0.67
CA PRO A 320 12.07 -4.70 0.13
C PRO A 320 11.81 -4.68 1.64
N GLY A 321 10.87 -3.87 2.11
CA GLY A 321 10.62 -3.68 3.53
C GLY A 321 9.51 -4.56 4.12
N ASN A 322 8.87 -5.49 3.38
CA ASN A 322 7.69 -6.21 3.87
C ASN A 322 8.02 -7.60 4.42
N ALA A 323 7.66 -7.89 5.67
CA ALA A 323 7.66 -9.21 6.27
C ALA A 323 6.25 -9.50 6.83
N ASN A 324 5.58 -10.53 6.31
CA ASN A 324 4.31 -11.02 6.83
C ASN A 324 4.53 -12.44 7.36
N ILE A 325 4.32 -12.63 8.67
CA ILE A 325 4.66 -13.89 9.36
C ILE A 325 3.46 -14.32 10.19
N SER A 326 3.06 -15.59 10.03
CA SER A 326 2.03 -16.22 10.85
C SER A 326 2.65 -16.94 12.06
N PHE A 327 2.00 -16.80 13.21
CA PHE A 327 2.31 -17.47 14.47
C PHE A 327 1.15 -18.40 14.87
N PRO A 328 1.12 -19.64 14.38
CA PRO A 328 0.01 -20.56 14.64
C PRO A 328 -0.27 -20.72 16.14
N GLY A 329 -1.56 -20.85 16.47
CA GLY A 329 -2.04 -21.00 17.84
C GLY A 329 -2.21 -19.70 18.61
N LEU A 330 -2.08 -18.55 17.97
CA LEU A 330 -2.26 -17.22 18.53
C LEU A 330 -3.18 -16.36 17.69
N GLU A 331 -3.76 -15.34 18.32
CA GLU A 331 -4.50 -14.26 17.66
C GLU A 331 -3.56 -13.08 17.41
N GLY A 332 -3.54 -12.54 16.19
CA GLY A 332 -2.70 -11.41 15.80
C GLY A 332 -2.96 -10.16 16.64
N GLU A 333 -4.21 -9.89 17.02
CA GLU A 333 -4.55 -8.78 17.91
C GLU A 333 -3.88 -8.88 19.29
N THR A 334 -3.81 -10.10 19.84
CA THR A 334 -3.10 -10.32 21.10
C THR A 334 -1.60 -10.04 20.98
N ILE A 335 -1.00 -10.46 19.85
CA ILE A 335 0.41 -10.16 19.56
C ILE A 335 0.61 -8.66 19.37
N LEU A 336 -0.31 -8.00 18.64
CA LEU A 336 -0.25 -6.56 18.39
C LEU A 336 -0.30 -5.75 19.68
N LEU A 337 -1.19 -6.10 20.62
CA LEU A 337 -1.29 -5.44 21.91
C LEU A 337 -0.01 -5.62 22.74
N ASP A 338 0.58 -6.82 22.75
CA ASP A 338 1.85 -7.05 23.44
C ASP A 338 2.98 -6.22 22.81
N LEU A 339 3.05 -6.13 21.49
CA LEU A 339 4.04 -5.30 20.78
C LEU A 339 3.87 -3.81 21.10
N ASP A 340 2.63 -3.32 21.13
CA ASP A 340 2.33 -1.93 21.49
C ASP A 340 2.77 -1.61 22.94
N MET A 341 2.57 -2.54 23.88
CA MET A 341 3.10 -2.40 25.25
C MET A 341 4.63 -2.33 25.31
N HIS A 342 5.32 -2.82 24.28
CA HIS A 342 6.77 -2.70 24.12
C HIS A 342 7.18 -1.52 23.22
N GLY A 343 6.23 -0.66 22.85
CA GLY A 343 6.47 0.51 21.99
C GLY A 343 6.72 0.16 20.51
N ILE A 344 6.30 -1.04 20.05
CA ILE A 344 6.46 -1.48 18.66
C ILE A 344 5.13 -1.41 17.94
N CYS A 345 5.04 -0.55 16.91
CA CYS A 345 3.89 -0.44 16.02
C CYS A 345 4.02 -1.41 14.85
N ALA A 346 3.03 -2.28 14.67
CA ALA A 346 2.94 -3.23 13.56
C ALA A 346 1.47 -3.35 13.12
N SER A 347 1.17 -4.28 12.22
CA SER A 347 -0.22 -4.55 11.77
C SER A 347 -0.52 -6.03 11.83
N THR A 348 -1.77 -6.39 12.08
CA THR A 348 -2.27 -7.74 11.82
C THR A 348 -2.49 -7.96 10.32
N GLY A 349 -2.59 -9.21 9.88
CA GLY A 349 -2.96 -9.54 8.50
C GLY A 349 -4.33 -9.01 8.07
N SER A 350 -5.22 -8.68 9.02
CA SER A 350 -6.58 -8.17 8.78
C SER A 350 -6.73 -6.65 8.97
N ALA A 351 -5.65 -5.90 8.99
CA ALA A 351 -5.62 -4.46 9.34
C ALA A 351 -6.57 -3.54 8.55
N CYS A 352 -7.09 -3.98 7.40
CA CYS A 352 -8.07 -3.22 6.63
C CYS A 352 -9.53 -3.53 7.00
N ASN A 353 -9.77 -4.48 7.90
CA ASN A 353 -11.10 -4.95 8.31
C ASN A 353 -11.23 -4.96 9.84
N SER A 354 -10.92 -3.82 10.47
CA SER A 354 -10.95 -3.65 11.94
C SER A 354 -12.30 -3.97 12.59
N ASP A 355 -13.37 -4.12 11.79
CA ASP A 355 -14.71 -4.41 12.23
C ASP A 355 -15.13 -5.90 12.07
N SER A 356 -14.26 -6.76 11.48
CA SER A 356 -14.56 -8.20 11.37
C SER A 356 -13.44 -9.04 11.99
N LEU A 357 -13.88 -10.08 12.71
CA LEU A 357 -12.99 -11.11 13.28
C LEU A 357 -12.48 -12.10 12.20
N ASP A 358 -12.82 -11.88 10.93
CA ASP A 358 -12.46 -12.78 9.85
C ASP A 358 -10.97 -12.62 9.48
N PRO A 359 -10.29 -13.70 9.14
CA PRO A 359 -8.91 -13.64 8.66
C PRO A 359 -8.82 -12.88 7.34
N SER A 360 -7.64 -12.34 7.04
CA SER A 360 -7.40 -11.61 5.80
C SER A 360 -7.79 -12.41 4.56
N HIS A 361 -8.59 -11.81 3.66
CA HIS A 361 -8.91 -12.39 2.36
C HIS A 361 -7.65 -12.67 1.51
N VAL A 362 -6.58 -11.90 1.70
CA VAL A 362 -5.28 -12.11 1.04
C VAL A 362 -4.68 -13.45 1.48
N LEU A 363 -4.64 -13.70 2.79
CA LEU A 363 -4.09 -14.94 3.34
C LEU A 363 -4.93 -16.16 2.94
N LEU A 364 -6.25 -16.03 2.94
CA LEU A 364 -7.16 -17.08 2.45
C LEU A 364 -6.96 -17.35 0.96
N SER A 365 -6.74 -16.31 0.15
CA SER A 365 -6.53 -16.43 -1.30
C SER A 365 -5.27 -17.21 -1.67
N ILE A 366 -4.22 -17.15 -0.85
CA ILE A 366 -2.99 -17.94 -1.02
C ILE A 366 -3.09 -19.35 -0.41
N GLY A 367 -4.29 -19.77 0.04
CA GLY A 367 -4.56 -21.10 0.58
C GLY A 367 -4.13 -21.27 2.04
N LEU A 368 -3.90 -20.19 2.79
CA LEU A 368 -3.60 -20.29 4.22
C LEU A 368 -4.88 -20.68 4.99
N PRO A 369 -4.88 -21.73 5.83
CA PRO A 369 -6.00 -22.03 6.70
C PRO A 369 -6.35 -20.89 7.64
N GLU A 370 -7.64 -20.67 7.91
CA GLU A 370 -8.14 -19.61 8.80
C GLU A 370 -7.41 -19.58 10.14
N GLU A 371 -7.27 -20.76 10.75
CA GLU A 371 -6.68 -20.91 12.08
C GLU A 371 -5.20 -20.45 12.12
N ILE A 372 -4.51 -20.50 10.99
CA ILE A 372 -3.13 -19.98 10.85
C ILE A 372 -3.17 -18.49 10.50
N GLY A 373 -4.15 -18.10 9.66
CA GLY A 373 -4.33 -16.73 9.20
C GLY A 373 -4.57 -15.74 10.34
N HIS A 374 -5.33 -16.13 11.36
CA HIS A 374 -5.61 -15.31 12.55
C HIS A 374 -4.35 -14.86 13.30
N GLY A 375 -3.30 -15.68 13.34
CA GLY A 375 -2.04 -15.36 14.01
C GLY A 375 -1.03 -14.60 13.14
N SER A 376 -1.46 -13.96 12.06
CA SER A 376 -0.56 -13.31 11.12
C SER A 376 -0.25 -11.86 11.53
N MET A 377 1.03 -11.50 11.46
CA MET A 377 1.54 -10.16 11.71
C MET A 377 2.29 -9.65 10.48
N ARG A 378 2.08 -8.38 10.14
CA ARG A 378 2.84 -7.69 9.12
C ARG A 378 3.77 -6.66 9.76
N PHE A 379 5.06 -6.78 9.45
CA PHE A 379 6.10 -5.83 9.81
C PHE A 379 6.61 -5.17 8.54
N THR A 380 6.59 -3.84 8.48
CA THR A 380 7.04 -3.13 7.29
C THR A 380 8.04 -2.05 7.65
N PHE A 381 9.26 -2.24 7.12
CA PHE A 381 10.40 -1.36 7.33
C PHE A 381 10.39 -0.22 6.31
N GLY A 382 10.86 0.93 6.75
CA GLY A 382 11.10 2.10 5.91
C GLY A 382 12.54 2.61 6.07
N PRO A 383 12.91 3.68 5.34
CA PRO A 383 14.28 4.19 5.34
C PRO A 383 14.76 4.71 6.70
N GLN A 384 13.85 5.00 7.62
CA GLN A 384 14.16 5.48 8.98
C GLN A 384 14.48 4.37 9.97
N ASN A 385 14.13 3.12 9.66
CA ASN A 385 14.33 2.00 10.57
C ASN A 385 15.80 1.57 10.63
N THR A 386 16.19 1.01 11.77
CA THR A 386 17.58 0.62 12.06
C THR A 386 17.68 -0.88 12.35
N MET A 387 18.90 -1.44 12.26
CA MET A 387 19.16 -2.83 12.63
C MET A 387 18.84 -3.10 14.11
N GLN A 388 19.12 -2.14 15.00
CA GLN A 388 18.79 -2.25 16.42
C GLN A 388 17.27 -2.37 16.64
N GLU A 389 16.45 -1.69 15.84
CA GLU A 389 15.00 -1.82 15.90
C GLU A 389 14.52 -3.20 15.39
N ALA A 390 15.17 -3.74 14.35
CA ALA A 390 14.91 -5.09 13.88
C ALA A 390 15.32 -6.17 14.89
N GLU A 391 16.46 -5.98 15.57
CA GLU A 391 16.92 -6.84 16.66
C GLU A 391 15.95 -6.80 17.84
N TYR A 392 15.53 -5.60 18.25
CA TYR A 392 14.57 -5.40 19.34
C TYR A 392 13.21 -6.04 19.05
N LEU A 393 12.70 -5.93 17.82
CA LEU A 393 11.49 -6.67 17.39
C LEU A 393 11.67 -8.17 17.59
N CYS A 394 12.78 -8.74 17.13
CA CYS A 394 13.03 -10.17 17.26
C CYS A 394 13.12 -10.62 18.72
N ASP A 395 13.87 -9.88 19.57
CA ASP A 395 13.98 -10.16 21.00
C ASP A 395 12.60 -10.17 21.67
N THR A 396 11.76 -9.17 21.35
CA THR A 396 10.40 -9.06 21.87
C THR A 396 9.52 -10.23 21.40
N LEU A 397 9.56 -10.59 20.10
CA LEU A 397 8.79 -11.74 19.58
C LEU A 397 9.24 -13.07 20.20
N GLU A 398 10.53 -13.28 20.41
CA GLU A 398 11.09 -14.47 21.06
C GLU A 398 10.65 -14.59 22.53
N GLU A 399 10.35 -13.47 23.20
CA GLU A 399 9.78 -13.46 24.54
C GLU A 399 8.26 -13.67 24.54
N ILE A 400 7.50 -12.88 23.75
CA ILE A 400 6.04 -12.85 23.86
C ILE A 400 5.39 -14.08 23.24
N ILE A 401 5.88 -14.58 22.10
CA ILE A 401 5.24 -15.70 21.39
C ILE A 401 5.20 -16.98 22.22
N PRO A 402 6.30 -17.47 22.80
CA PRO A 402 6.27 -18.66 23.67
C PRO A 402 5.38 -18.46 24.89
N ARG A 403 5.45 -17.29 25.54
CA ARG A 403 4.63 -16.94 26.69
C ARG A 403 3.14 -17.00 26.37
N ARG A 404 2.70 -16.43 25.25
CA ARG A 404 1.31 -16.46 24.81
C ARG A 404 0.84 -17.85 24.41
N ARG A 405 1.69 -18.63 23.70
CA ARG A 405 1.40 -20.01 23.35
C ARG A 405 1.19 -20.90 24.58
N ALA A 406 1.96 -20.70 25.65
CA ALA A 406 1.79 -21.43 26.89
C ALA A 406 0.43 -21.19 27.57
N MET A 407 -0.23 -20.05 27.28
CA MET A 407 -1.57 -19.70 27.80
C MET A 407 -2.69 -19.95 26.78
N SER A 408 -2.36 -20.31 25.54
CA SER A 408 -3.35 -20.49 24.48
C SER A 408 -3.92 -21.90 24.51
N CYS A 409 -5.25 -22.01 24.64
CA CYS A 409 -5.96 -23.28 24.50
C CYS A 409 -5.92 -23.84 23.07
N MET A 410 -5.59 -23.00 22.08
CA MET A 410 -5.44 -23.40 20.67
C MET A 410 -4.07 -24.02 20.39
N TRP A 411 -3.11 -23.84 21.29
CA TRP A 411 -1.76 -24.40 21.17
C TRP A 411 -1.64 -25.73 21.91
N LEU A 412 -1.71 -26.83 21.17
CA LEU A 412 -1.56 -28.18 21.74
C LEU A 412 -0.11 -28.61 21.69
N GLN A 413 0.50 -28.88 22.85
CA GLN A 413 1.78 -29.58 22.96
C GLN A 413 1.54 -31.09 23.18
N SER A 414 2.09 -31.93 22.35
CA SER A 414 2.19 -33.37 22.60
C SER A 414 3.63 -33.82 22.38
N GLU A 415 4.26 -34.35 23.43
CA GLU A 415 5.62 -34.96 23.42
C GLU A 415 6.71 -34.04 22.79
N GLY A 416 6.70 -32.74 23.13
CA GLY A 416 7.66 -31.76 22.61
C GLY A 416 7.47 -31.36 21.15
N LYS A 417 6.39 -31.82 20.51
CA LYS A 417 5.98 -31.34 19.17
C LYS A 417 4.67 -30.57 19.32
N ALA A 418 4.72 -29.30 18.95
CA ALA A 418 3.51 -28.52 18.81
C ALA A 418 2.67 -29.10 17.67
N ARG A 419 1.43 -29.45 17.93
CA ARG A 419 0.46 -29.76 16.86
C ARG A 419 -0.22 -28.47 16.47
N VAL A 420 0.05 -28.02 15.26
CA VAL A 420 -0.85 -27.13 14.56
C VAL A 420 -2.03 -27.95 14.08
N PHE A 421 -3.23 -27.55 14.43
CA PHE A 421 -4.54 -28.08 14.07
C PHE A 421 -4.56 -29.15 12.98
N SER A 422 -5.17 -30.29 13.25
CA SER A 422 -5.49 -31.26 12.19
C SER A 422 -6.44 -30.57 11.22
N LEU A 423 -6.03 -30.46 9.96
CA LEU A 423 -6.92 -30.09 8.88
C LEU A 423 -8.18 -30.96 8.96
N LYS A 424 -9.36 -30.37 9.04
CA LYS A 424 -10.62 -31.12 8.93
C LYS A 424 -10.59 -31.87 7.60
N GLY A 425 -10.34 -33.16 7.61
CA GLY A 425 -10.34 -33.98 6.39
C GLY A 425 -9.54 -35.26 6.43
N GLU A 426 -8.57 -35.43 7.33
CA GLU A 426 -7.94 -36.75 7.49
C GLU A 426 -8.84 -37.60 8.41
N LYS A 427 -9.70 -38.41 7.79
CA LYS A 427 -10.33 -39.57 8.45
C LYS A 427 -9.20 -40.51 8.79
N GLN A 428 -9.12 -40.90 10.07
CA GLN A 428 -8.36 -42.03 10.54
C GLN A 428 -8.74 -43.30 9.79
#